data_f57240bf8f361fbe755874f22d115783
#
_entry.id   f57240bf8f361fbe755874f22d115783
#
_cell.length_a   1.000
_cell.length_b   1.000
_cell.length_c   1.000
_cell.angle_alpha   90.00
_cell.angle_beta   90.00
_cell.angle_gamma   90.00
#
_symmetry.space_group_name_H-M   'P 1'
#
loop_
_entity.id
_entity.type
_entity.pdbx_description
1 polymer ?
#
loop_
_entity_poly.entity_id
_entity_poly.type
_entity_poly.pdbx_seq_one_letter_code
_entity_poly.pdbx_strand_id
1 'polypeptide(L)'
;MNHFAKIAAQLESRDLDGMLLTHEANRFYASGFHSAGTDGMALVTREKFYYFTDSRYTEAARRHVQDAEVQEAGHGRGYSALLMEAVQRHSIQRLGFEDAYMTVREHDAYARALPCELVPAADLLAELRAVKDPEELEIMIAAQRIAEKALTDILNEIRPGVTEKEIAARLQYLMLHYGAEDKSFDPIVVSGPNGSLPHGVPSEKVIQAGEFVTMDFGCIYHGYWSDMT
;
A
#
# COMPACT_ATOMS: atom_id res chain seq x y z
N MET A 1 9.99 -6.22 8.47
CA MET A 1 9.32 -5.03 9.01
C MET A 1 7.85 -5.35 9.28
N ASN A 2 7.34 -5.04 10.48
CA ASN A 2 5.91 -5.04 10.82
C ASN A 2 5.65 -4.01 11.92
N HIS A 3 4.40 -3.55 12.05
CA HIS A 3 4.06 -2.48 13.00
C HIS A 3 2.87 -2.85 13.91
N PHE A 4 2.56 -4.13 14.05
CA PHE A 4 1.46 -4.57 14.92
C PHE A 4 1.60 -4.00 16.35
N ALA A 5 2.80 -4.08 16.93
CA ALA A 5 3.04 -3.56 18.28
C ALA A 5 2.88 -2.03 18.39
N LYS A 6 3.26 -1.28 17.35
CA LYS A 6 3.03 0.17 17.30
C LYS A 6 1.53 0.51 17.30
N ILE A 7 0.74 -0.23 16.53
CA ILE A 7 -0.72 -0.04 16.47
C ILE A 7 -1.33 -0.40 17.81
N ALA A 8 -0.96 -1.55 18.40
CA ALA A 8 -1.46 -2.02 19.68
C ALA A 8 -1.22 -1.00 20.81
N ALA A 9 -0.04 -0.36 20.83
CA ALA A 9 0.31 0.66 21.81
C ALA A 9 -0.58 1.92 21.78
N GLN A 10 -1.29 2.16 20.67
CA GLN A 10 -2.20 3.31 20.55
C GLN A 10 -3.65 3.01 20.97
N LEU A 11 -4.01 1.74 21.12
CA LEU A 11 -5.40 1.35 21.36
C LEU A 11 -5.94 1.90 22.69
N GLU A 12 -5.16 1.83 23.74
CA GLU A 12 -5.59 2.29 25.06
C GLU A 12 -5.88 3.79 25.10
N SER A 13 -5.01 4.60 24.50
CA SER A 13 -5.17 6.07 24.47
C SER A 13 -6.39 6.52 23.66
N ARG A 14 -6.91 5.63 22.80
CA ARG A 14 -8.07 5.88 21.94
C ARG A 14 -9.35 5.16 22.44
N ASP A 15 -9.28 4.56 23.63
CA ASP A 15 -10.39 3.80 24.22
C ASP A 15 -10.87 2.68 23.28
N LEU A 16 -9.92 1.93 22.71
CA LEU A 16 -10.16 0.81 21.79
C LEU A 16 -9.60 -0.49 22.39
N ASP A 17 -10.33 -1.60 22.18
CA ASP A 17 -9.85 -2.95 22.53
C ASP A 17 -9.15 -3.64 21.36
N GLY A 18 -9.42 -3.18 20.14
CA GLY A 18 -8.81 -3.69 18.92
C GLY A 18 -8.97 -2.74 17.74
N MET A 19 -8.20 -2.99 16.67
CA MET A 19 -8.28 -2.28 15.40
C MET A 19 -8.40 -3.28 14.25
N LEU A 20 -9.45 -3.14 13.46
CA LEU A 20 -9.67 -3.90 12.23
C LEU A 20 -9.07 -3.17 11.04
N LEU A 21 -8.18 -3.84 10.31
CA LEU A 21 -7.52 -3.33 9.12
C LEU A 21 -8.02 -4.08 7.89
N THR A 22 -8.66 -3.38 6.98
CA THR A 22 -9.19 -3.90 5.71
C THR A 22 -8.51 -3.27 4.51
N HIS A 23 -8.02 -2.03 4.64
CA HIS A 23 -7.32 -1.33 3.58
C HIS A 23 -5.93 -1.93 3.32
N GLU A 24 -5.60 -2.16 2.06
CA GLU A 24 -4.39 -2.86 1.62
C GLU A 24 -3.10 -2.25 2.19
N ALA A 25 -2.92 -0.93 2.04
CA ALA A 25 -1.73 -0.25 2.53
C ALA A 25 -1.58 -0.31 4.06
N ASN A 26 -2.69 -0.34 4.82
CA ASN A 26 -2.66 -0.44 6.28
C ASN A 26 -2.43 -1.88 6.75
N ARG A 27 -2.95 -2.87 6.02
CA ARG A 27 -2.59 -4.29 6.24
C ARG A 27 -1.10 -4.53 5.98
N PHE A 28 -0.59 -3.97 4.87
CA PHE A 28 0.84 -4.03 4.56
C PHE A 28 1.68 -3.35 5.63
N TYR A 29 1.34 -2.12 6.03
CA TYR A 29 2.01 -1.42 7.12
C TYR A 29 2.06 -2.26 8.40
N ALA A 30 0.95 -2.85 8.81
CA ALA A 30 0.87 -3.69 10.01
C ALA A 30 1.72 -4.95 9.90
N SER A 31 1.68 -5.67 8.77
CA SER A 31 2.18 -7.05 8.63
C SER A 31 3.47 -7.20 7.83
N GLY A 32 3.83 -6.21 7.00
CA GLY A 32 4.89 -6.34 6.00
C GLY A 32 4.55 -7.28 4.84
N PHE A 33 3.27 -7.68 4.69
CA PHE A 33 2.83 -8.65 3.70
C PHE A 33 1.75 -8.07 2.78
N HIS A 34 1.95 -8.23 1.47
CA HIS A 34 0.99 -7.86 0.45
C HIS A 34 0.00 -8.98 0.15
N SER A 35 -1.29 -8.67 0.28
CA SER A 35 -2.38 -9.41 -0.35
C SER A 35 -3.27 -8.42 -1.10
N ALA A 36 -3.66 -8.76 -2.33
CA ALA A 36 -4.34 -7.83 -3.21
C ALA A 36 -5.73 -7.42 -2.68
N GLY A 37 -6.07 -6.16 -2.84
CA GLY A 37 -7.39 -5.61 -2.64
C GLY A 37 -8.08 -6.07 -1.35
N THR A 38 -9.19 -6.82 -1.49
CA THR A 38 -9.99 -7.35 -0.37
C THR A 38 -9.60 -8.75 0.09
N ASP A 39 -8.48 -9.29 -0.39
CA ASP A 39 -8.05 -10.68 -0.15
C ASP A 39 -7.39 -10.92 1.21
N GLY A 40 -7.74 -10.11 2.21
CA GLY A 40 -7.28 -10.27 3.57
C GLY A 40 -7.77 -9.16 4.49
N MET A 41 -7.61 -9.40 5.78
CA MET A 41 -7.77 -8.40 6.82
C MET A 41 -6.82 -8.69 7.98
N ALA A 42 -6.52 -7.70 8.79
CA ALA A 42 -5.79 -7.90 10.03
C ALA A 42 -6.61 -7.38 11.21
N LEU A 43 -6.48 -8.06 12.34
CA LEU A 43 -7.03 -7.60 13.62
C LEU A 43 -5.87 -7.43 14.59
N VAL A 44 -5.73 -6.22 15.12
CA VAL A 44 -4.77 -5.88 16.15
C VAL A 44 -5.53 -5.75 17.46
N THR A 45 -5.20 -6.56 18.45
CA THR A 45 -5.66 -6.38 19.83
C THR A 45 -4.51 -5.89 20.70
N ARG A 46 -4.75 -5.58 21.98
CA ARG A 46 -3.70 -5.14 22.89
C ARG A 46 -2.62 -6.20 23.13
N GLU A 47 -2.96 -7.49 22.96
CA GLU A 47 -2.07 -8.60 23.31
C GLU A 47 -1.79 -9.55 22.15
N LYS A 48 -2.71 -9.65 21.19
CA LYS A 48 -2.64 -10.64 20.12
C LYS A 48 -2.95 -10.00 18.77
N PHE A 49 -2.25 -10.47 17.74
CA PHE A 49 -2.40 -10.00 16.37
C PHE A 49 -2.87 -11.15 15.48
N TYR A 50 -3.73 -10.84 14.51
CA TYR A 50 -4.27 -11.80 13.55
C TYR A 50 -4.12 -11.27 12.15
N TYR A 51 -3.79 -12.16 11.23
CA TYR A 51 -3.86 -11.92 9.80
C TYR A 51 -4.77 -12.98 9.17
N PHE A 52 -5.90 -12.55 8.66
CA PHE A 52 -6.87 -13.41 8.01
C PHE A 52 -6.70 -13.30 6.51
N THR A 53 -6.60 -14.44 5.82
CA THR A 53 -6.47 -14.49 4.36
C THR A 53 -7.09 -15.79 3.84
N ASP A 54 -7.15 -15.98 2.53
CA ASP A 54 -7.67 -17.21 1.93
C ASP A 54 -6.54 -18.14 1.45
N SER A 55 -6.93 -19.30 0.91
CA SER A 55 -6.00 -20.37 0.50
C SER A 55 -4.96 -19.93 -0.52
N ARG A 56 -5.22 -18.90 -1.31
CA ARG A 56 -4.28 -18.35 -2.32
C ARG A 56 -3.05 -17.72 -1.68
N TYR A 57 -3.21 -17.16 -0.49
CA TYR A 57 -2.16 -16.39 0.20
C TYR A 57 -1.68 -17.06 1.50
N THR A 58 -2.39 -18.05 2.04
CA THR A 58 -2.12 -18.61 3.37
C THR A 58 -0.68 -19.10 3.54
N GLU A 59 -0.13 -19.80 2.56
CA GLU A 59 1.25 -20.30 2.65
C GLU A 59 2.26 -19.15 2.65
N ALA A 60 2.10 -18.18 1.77
CA ALA A 60 2.96 -17.01 1.69
C ALA A 60 2.84 -16.14 2.96
N ALA A 61 1.62 -15.91 3.46
CA ALA A 61 1.39 -15.17 4.68
C ALA A 61 2.08 -15.83 5.89
N ARG A 62 1.97 -17.16 6.04
CA ARG A 62 2.64 -17.90 7.13
C ARG A 62 4.17 -17.82 7.10
N ARG A 63 4.76 -17.59 5.93
CA ARG A 63 6.22 -17.42 5.78
C ARG A 63 6.68 -16.00 6.07
N HIS A 64 5.86 -14.99 5.81
CA HIS A 64 6.27 -13.59 5.81
C HIS A 64 5.69 -12.78 6.97
N VAL A 65 4.44 -13.06 7.39
CA VAL A 65 3.82 -12.35 8.51
C VAL A 65 4.42 -12.85 9.82
N GLN A 66 5.10 -11.95 10.52
CA GLN A 66 5.67 -12.22 11.84
C GLN A 66 4.76 -11.65 12.93
N ASP A 67 4.85 -12.21 14.13
CA ASP A 67 4.15 -11.79 15.35
C ASP A 67 2.61 -11.85 15.30
N ALA A 68 2.01 -12.32 14.21
CA ALA A 68 0.58 -12.50 14.07
C ALA A 68 0.20 -13.97 13.80
N GLU A 69 -0.96 -14.36 14.29
CA GLU A 69 -1.57 -15.65 13.96
C GLU A 69 -2.24 -15.57 12.59
N VAL A 70 -1.70 -16.30 11.61
CA VAL A 70 -2.29 -16.37 10.26
C VAL A 70 -3.39 -17.42 10.24
N GLN A 71 -4.62 -17.01 9.95
CA GLN A 71 -5.78 -17.90 9.85
C GLN A 71 -6.37 -17.86 8.43
N GLU A 72 -6.75 -19.05 7.93
CA GLU A 72 -7.31 -19.21 6.59
C GLU A 72 -8.83 -19.09 6.62
N ALA A 73 -9.36 -18.20 5.80
CA ALA A 73 -10.78 -18.14 5.46
C ALA A 73 -11.09 -19.15 4.36
N GLY A 74 -12.14 -19.93 4.53
CA GLY A 74 -12.51 -20.98 3.58
C GLY A 74 -14.00 -21.35 3.65
N HIS A 75 -14.35 -22.49 3.05
CA HIS A 75 -15.74 -22.97 3.04
C HIS A 75 -16.30 -23.12 4.45
N GLY A 76 -17.42 -22.43 4.72
CA GLY A 76 -18.13 -22.46 6.00
C GLY A 76 -17.51 -21.59 7.12
N ARG A 77 -16.32 -21.01 6.91
CA ARG A 77 -15.63 -20.15 7.88
C ARG A 77 -14.95 -18.98 7.16
N GLY A 78 -15.76 -18.04 6.72
CA GLY A 78 -15.29 -16.82 6.03
C GLY A 78 -14.65 -15.79 6.97
N TYR A 79 -14.18 -14.69 6.43
CA TYR A 79 -13.56 -13.59 7.16
C TYR A 79 -14.38 -13.09 8.35
N SER A 80 -15.71 -12.91 8.17
CA SER A 80 -16.58 -12.45 9.25
C SER A 80 -16.68 -13.46 10.41
N ALA A 81 -16.61 -14.76 10.13
CA ALA A 81 -16.60 -15.77 11.17
C ALA A 81 -15.28 -15.77 11.96
N LEU A 82 -14.15 -15.65 11.27
CA LEU A 82 -12.83 -15.53 11.90
C LEU A 82 -12.74 -14.29 12.78
N LEU A 83 -13.23 -13.16 12.28
CA LEU A 83 -13.28 -11.91 13.03
C LEU A 83 -14.18 -12.03 14.27
N MET A 84 -15.38 -12.61 14.12
CA MET A 84 -16.31 -12.85 15.23
C MET A 84 -15.67 -13.69 16.33
N GLU A 85 -15.02 -14.80 15.97
CA GLU A 85 -14.32 -15.66 16.91
C GLU A 85 -13.23 -14.92 17.69
N ALA A 86 -12.45 -14.08 17.00
CA ALA A 86 -11.40 -13.29 17.63
C ALA A 86 -11.98 -12.19 18.54
N VAL A 87 -13.04 -11.49 18.11
CA VAL A 87 -13.76 -10.49 18.91
C VAL A 87 -14.29 -11.12 20.21
N GLN A 88 -14.92 -12.28 20.13
CA GLN A 88 -15.41 -13.00 21.31
C GLN A 88 -14.28 -13.49 22.22
N ARG A 89 -13.21 -14.07 21.64
CA ARG A 89 -12.05 -14.59 22.39
C ARG A 89 -11.38 -13.53 23.23
N HIS A 90 -11.27 -12.32 22.70
CA HIS A 90 -10.63 -11.18 23.39
C HIS A 90 -11.61 -10.26 24.10
N SER A 91 -12.91 -10.63 24.14
CA SER A 91 -13.96 -9.82 24.78
C SER A 91 -13.96 -8.35 24.31
N ILE A 92 -13.70 -8.13 23.00
CA ILE A 92 -13.64 -6.79 22.42
C ILE A 92 -15.02 -6.15 22.53
N GLN A 93 -15.09 -4.98 23.15
CA GLN A 93 -16.28 -4.15 23.28
C GLN A 93 -16.26 -2.98 22.30
N ARG A 94 -15.08 -2.42 22.03
CA ARG A 94 -14.86 -1.27 21.16
C ARG A 94 -13.81 -1.60 20.10
N LEU A 95 -14.28 -1.85 18.88
CA LEU A 95 -13.44 -2.22 17.74
C LEU A 95 -13.27 -1.02 16.82
N GLY A 96 -12.05 -0.47 16.74
CA GLY A 96 -11.70 0.53 15.76
C GLY A 96 -11.78 -0.01 14.35
N PHE A 97 -12.24 0.79 13.39
CA PHE A 97 -12.26 0.44 11.98
C PHE A 97 -11.84 1.62 11.10
N GLU A 98 -11.50 1.34 9.86
CA GLU A 98 -11.00 2.31 8.89
C GLU A 98 -12.16 3.00 8.15
N ASP A 99 -12.78 3.99 8.78
CA ASP A 99 -13.96 4.72 8.27
C ASP A 99 -13.69 5.50 6.97
N ALA A 100 -12.42 5.83 6.68
CA ALA A 100 -12.03 6.44 5.40
C ALA A 100 -12.04 5.46 4.21
N TYR A 101 -12.07 4.15 4.47
CA TYR A 101 -11.93 3.11 3.44
C TYR A 101 -13.06 2.09 3.44
N MET A 102 -13.63 1.79 4.60
CA MET A 102 -14.73 0.84 4.72
C MET A 102 -16.00 1.41 4.09
N THR A 103 -16.63 0.67 3.21
CA THR A 103 -17.91 1.08 2.64
C THR A 103 -19.03 1.02 3.69
N VAL A 104 -20.08 1.84 3.52
CA VAL A 104 -21.28 1.79 4.38
C VAL A 104 -21.88 0.38 4.43
N ARG A 105 -21.89 -0.33 3.30
CA ARG A 105 -22.40 -1.71 3.23
C ARG A 105 -21.60 -2.67 4.12
N GLU A 106 -20.28 -2.57 4.11
CA GLU A 106 -19.38 -3.40 4.94
C GLU A 106 -19.57 -3.05 6.42
N HIS A 107 -19.55 -1.76 6.76
CA HIS A 107 -19.82 -1.29 8.10
C HIS A 107 -21.14 -1.86 8.65
N ASP A 108 -22.24 -1.73 7.92
CA ASP A 108 -23.54 -2.22 8.35
C ASP A 108 -23.58 -3.76 8.46
N ALA A 109 -22.82 -4.46 7.64
CA ALA A 109 -22.69 -5.91 7.75
C ALA A 109 -21.95 -6.31 9.03
N TYR A 110 -20.83 -5.67 9.34
CA TYR A 110 -20.08 -5.92 10.58
C TYR A 110 -20.85 -5.46 11.82
N ALA A 111 -21.49 -4.30 11.80
CA ALA A 111 -22.28 -3.79 12.91
C ALA A 111 -23.45 -4.71 13.29
N ARG A 112 -24.03 -5.42 12.32
CA ARG A 112 -25.05 -6.44 12.59
C ARG A 112 -24.48 -7.78 13.05
N ALA A 113 -23.27 -8.11 12.61
CA ALA A 113 -22.67 -9.41 12.87
C ALA A 113 -21.87 -9.47 14.16
N LEU A 114 -21.19 -8.39 14.54
CA LEU A 114 -20.26 -8.38 15.68
C LEU A 114 -20.96 -7.92 16.96
N PRO A 115 -20.63 -8.53 18.11
CA PRO A 115 -21.20 -8.16 19.43
C PRO A 115 -20.41 -7.01 20.09
N CYS A 116 -19.93 -6.04 19.33
CA CYS A 116 -19.14 -4.92 19.82
C CYS A 116 -19.52 -3.62 19.09
N GLU A 117 -19.14 -2.49 19.68
CA GLU A 117 -19.26 -1.18 19.04
C GLU A 117 -18.17 -1.03 18.00
N LEU A 118 -18.53 -0.57 16.78
CA LEU A 118 -17.57 -0.14 15.76
C LEU A 118 -17.28 1.34 15.92
N VAL A 119 -16.01 1.68 16.09
CA VAL A 119 -15.54 3.04 16.36
C VAL A 119 -14.70 3.54 15.17
N PRO A 120 -15.06 4.66 14.53
CA PRO A 120 -14.23 5.27 13.48
C PRO A 120 -12.83 5.57 14.00
N ALA A 121 -11.78 5.10 13.30
CA ALA A 121 -10.40 5.20 13.74
C ALA A 121 -9.36 5.24 12.60
N ALA A 122 -9.73 5.68 11.39
CA ALA A 122 -8.81 5.77 10.26
C ALA A 122 -7.59 6.67 10.55
N ASP A 123 -7.76 7.72 11.36
CA ASP A 123 -6.70 8.65 11.74
C ASP A 123 -5.55 7.96 12.48
N LEU A 124 -5.81 6.90 13.24
CA LEU A 124 -4.77 6.15 13.97
C LEU A 124 -3.67 5.67 13.01
N LEU A 125 -4.07 5.04 11.90
CA LEU A 125 -3.10 4.54 10.93
C LEU A 125 -2.46 5.67 10.13
N ALA A 126 -3.21 6.72 9.81
CA ALA A 126 -2.70 7.88 9.10
C ALA A 126 -1.58 8.58 9.91
N GLU A 127 -1.79 8.80 11.20
CA GLU A 127 -0.80 9.40 12.11
C GLU A 127 0.46 8.51 12.25
N LEU A 128 0.29 7.21 12.45
CA LEU A 128 1.42 6.29 12.57
C LEU A 128 2.26 6.23 11.30
N ARG A 129 1.62 6.19 10.13
CA ARG A 129 2.29 6.14 8.82
C ARG A 129 2.87 7.49 8.40
N ALA A 130 2.41 8.61 8.96
CA ALA A 130 2.96 9.94 8.66
C ALA A 130 4.43 10.06 9.11
N VAL A 131 4.80 9.41 10.20
CA VAL A 131 6.17 9.42 10.73
C VAL A 131 6.83 8.08 10.45
N LYS A 132 7.76 8.07 9.48
CA LYS A 132 8.49 6.87 9.06
C LYS A 132 9.58 6.54 10.06
N ASP A 133 9.76 5.25 10.33
CA ASP A 133 10.91 4.79 11.10
C ASP A 133 12.19 4.66 10.23
N PRO A 134 13.35 4.38 10.82
CA PRO A 134 14.60 4.30 10.06
C PRO A 134 14.59 3.22 8.97
N GLU A 135 13.96 2.06 9.20
CA GLU A 135 13.86 0.98 8.23
C GLU A 135 12.97 1.39 7.04
N GLU A 136 11.85 2.05 7.30
CA GLU A 136 10.98 2.62 6.27
C GLU A 136 11.72 3.66 5.41
N LEU A 137 12.49 4.55 6.05
CA LEU A 137 13.27 5.58 5.36
C LEU A 137 14.35 4.97 4.45
N GLU A 138 15.05 3.92 4.90
CA GLU A 138 16.03 3.22 4.07
C GLU A 138 15.41 2.64 2.79
N ILE A 139 14.22 2.05 2.90
CA ILE A 139 13.48 1.51 1.75
C ILE A 139 13.02 2.64 0.80
N MET A 140 12.49 3.74 1.35
CA MET A 140 12.09 4.89 0.54
C MET A 140 13.28 5.51 -0.20
N ILE A 141 14.43 5.62 0.47
CA ILE A 141 15.67 6.09 -0.16
C ILE A 141 16.09 5.12 -1.28
N ALA A 142 16.03 3.81 -1.06
CA ALA A 142 16.36 2.83 -2.08
C ALA A 142 15.43 2.94 -3.30
N ALA A 143 14.11 3.09 -3.09
CA ALA A 143 13.15 3.32 -4.17
C ALA A 143 13.52 4.58 -4.98
N GLN A 144 13.85 5.68 -4.31
CA GLN A 144 14.27 6.92 -4.96
C GLN A 144 15.56 6.73 -5.77
N ARG A 145 16.57 6.00 -5.26
CA ARG A 145 17.82 5.72 -5.98
C ARG A 145 17.63 4.87 -7.23
N ILE A 146 16.64 3.98 -7.23
CA ILE A 146 16.26 3.22 -8.44
C ILE A 146 15.72 4.19 -9.50
N ALA A 147 14.82 5.09 -9.14
CA ALA A 147 14.25 6.08 -10.05
C ALA A 147 15.32 7.03 -10.61
N GLU A 148 16.23 7.54 -9.76
CA GLU A 148 17.36 8.40 -10.18
C GLU A 148 18.31 7.69 -11.16
N LYS A 149 18.56 6.40 -10.94
CA LYS A 149 19.40 5.62 -11.84
C LYS A 149 18.71 5.43 -13.20
N ALA A 150 17.42 5.15 -13.20
CA ALA A 150 16.64 5.08 -14.43
C ALA A 150 16.62 6.42 -15.17
N LEU A 151 16.52 7.55 -14.45
CA LEU A 151 16.66 8.88 -15.03
C LEU A 151 18.00 9.07 -15.71
N THR A 152 19.09 8.72 -15.02
CA THR A 152 20.45 8.90 -15.56
C THR A 152 20.62 8.20 -16.90
N ASP A 153 20.10 7.00 -17.04
CA ASP A 153 20.23 6.23 -18.28
C ASP A 153 19.29 6.72 -19.38
N ILE A 154 18.04 7.07 -19.04
CA ILE A 154 17.06 7.52 -20.02
C ILE A 154 17.46 8.84 -20.69
N LEU A 155 18.20 9.70 -20.00
CA LEU A 155 18.70 10.95 -20.57
C LEU A 155 19.53 10.73 -21.86
N ASN A 156 20.20 9.60 -21.99
CA ASN A 156 20.95 9.25 -23.19
C ASN A 156 20.09 8.80 -24.38
N GLU A 157 18.81 8.47 -24.10
CA GLU A 157 17.85 7.99 -25.10
C GLU A 157 16.92 9.12 -25.59
N ILE A 158 16.81 10.21 -24.84
CA ILE A 158 15.99 11.38 -25.21
C ILE A 158 16.66 12.13 -26.36
N ARG A 159 16.06 12.07 -27.55
CA ARG A 159 16.58 12.74 -28.75
C ARG A 159 15.44 13.08 -29.73
N PRO A 160 15.64 14.02 -30.64
CA PRO A 160 14.68 14.26 -31.71
C PRO A 160 14.39 12.97 -32.51
N GLY A 161 13.11 12.73 -32.79
CA GLY A 161 12.67 11.54 -33.54
C GLY A 161 12.12 10.41 -32.67
N VAL A 162 12.31 10.44 -31.33
CA VAL A 162 11.73 9.48 -30.38
C VAL A 162 10.40 10.05 -29.87
N THR A 163 9.42 9.19 -29.61
CA THR A 163 8.11 9.61 -29.09
C THR A 163 8.11 9.70 -27.55
N GLU A 164 7.19 10.50 -27.01
CA GLU A 164 6.94 10.57 -25.57
C GLU A 164 6.66 9.17 -24.97
N LYS A 165 5.87 8.37 -25.68
CA LYS A 165 5.47 7.02 -25.28
C LYS A 165 6.63 6.02 -25.27
N GLU A 166 7.57 6.11 -26.23
CA GLU A 166 8.77 5.29 -26.23
C GLU A 166 9.65 5.59 -25.01
N ILE A 167 9.83 6.88 -24.67
CA ILE A 167 10.59 7.27 -23.47
C ILE A 167 9.90 6.78 -22.20
N ALA A 168 8.57 6.94 -22.08
CA ALA A 168 7.82 6.44 -20.92
C ALA A 168 7.96 4.92 -20.75
N ALA A 169 7.81 4.15 -21.81
CA ALA A 169 7.97 2.70 -21.78
C ALA A 169 9.39 2.28 -21.39
N ARG A 170 10.39 2.97 -21.93
CA ARG A 170 11.79 2.69 -21.62
C ARG A 170 12.14 3.04 -20.18
N LEU A 171 11.61 4.13 -19.66
CA LEU A 171 11.79 4.55 -18.27
C LEU A 171 11.22 3.50 -17.29
N GLN A 172 10.00 2.98 -17.55
CA GLN A 172 9.44 1.88 -16.78
C GLN A 172 10.32 0.63 -16.82
N TYR A 173 10.80 0.25 -18.01
CA TYR A 173 11.72 -0.88 -18.14
C TYR A 173 12.99 -0.68 -17.31
N LEU A 174 13.58 0.50 -17.32
CA LEU A 174 14.80 0.79 -16.56
C LEU A 174 14.56 0.69 -15.05
N MET A 175 13.44 1.22 -14.53
CA MET A 175 13.11 1.08 -13.12
C MET A 175 12.98 -0.40 -12.71
N LEU A 176 12.25 -1.21 -13.47
CA LEU A 176 12.15 -2.67 -13.22
C LEU A 176 13.51 -3.37 -13.35
N HIS A 177 14.31 -3.00 -14.35
CA HIS A 177 15.66 -3.55 -14.54
C HIS A 177 16.58 -3.26 -13.34
N TYR A 178 16.41 -2.12 -12.68
CA TYR A 178 17.16 -1.74 -11.49
C TYR A 178 16.58 -2.23 -10.17
N GLY A 179 15.55 -3.06 -10.21
CA GLY A 179 15.03 -3.80 -9.07
C GLY A 179 13.74 -3.26 -8.47
N ALA A 180 13.07 -2.31 -9.14
CA ALA A 180 11.72 -1.94 -8.73
C ALA A 180 10.75 -3.12 -8.89
N GLU A 181 9.76 -3.19 -8.02
CA GLU A 181 8.66 -4.16 -8.08
C GLU A 181 7.64 -3.75 -9.16
N ASP A 182 7.35 -2.45 -9.24
CA ASP A 182 6.46 -1.84 -10.24
C ASP A 182 6.71 -0.32 -10.31
N LYS A 183 5.99 0.37 -11.19
CA LYS A 183 5.82 1.83 -11.14
C LYS A 183 4.93 2.23 -9.98
N SER A 184 5.18 3.38 -9.37
CA SER A 184 4.30 3.93 -8.30
C SER A 184 3.00 4.53 -8.86
N PHE A 185 3.06 5.08 -10.06
CA PHE A 185 1.93 5.60 -10.84
C PHE A 185 2.28 5.56 -12.35
N ASP A 186 1.31 5.85 -13.21
CA ASP A 186 1.55 5.92 -14.66
C ASP A 186 2.49 7.08 -14.98
N PRO A 187 3.70 6.83 -15.52
CA PRO A 187 4.66 7.89 -15.79
C PRO A 187 4.11 8.95 -16.75
N ILE A 188 4.31 10.20 -16.40
CA ILE A 188 4.09 11.34 -17.29
C ILE A 188 5.40 11.59 -18.03
N VAL A 189 5.37 11.55 -19.34
CA VAL A 189 6.46 11.98 -20.22
C VAL A 189 5.85 12.79 -21.33
N VAL A 190 6.01 14.09 -21.28
CA VAL A 190 5.38 15.05 -22.19
C VAL A 190 6.40 16.08 -22.66
N SER A 191 6.26 16.56 -23.91
CA SER A 191 7.26 17.43 -24.54
C SER A 191 6.63 18.64 -25.23
N GLY A 192 7.36 19.74 -25.32
CA GLY A 192 6.95 20.99 -25.97
C GLY A 192 5.58 21.46 -25.47
N PRO A 193 4.57 21.66 -26.36
CA PRO A 193 3.26 22.15 -25.95
C PRO A 193 2.54 21.24 -24.92
N ASN A 194 2.80 19.93 -24.95
CA ASN A 194 2.20 18.98 -23.99
C ASN A 194 2.74 19.17 -22.56
N GLY A 195 3.92 19.77 -22.41
CA GLY A 195 4.52 20.06 -21.10
C GLY A 195 3.73 21.07 -20.24
N SER A 196 2.72 21.72 -20.81
CA SER A 196 1.78 22.57 -20.08
C SER A 196 0.67 21.78 -19.36
N LEU A 197 0.58 20.45 -19.57
CA LEU A 197 -0.45 19.58 -19.02
C LEU A 197 0.08 18.87 -17.77
N PRO A 198 -0.34 19.25 -16.55
CA PRO A 198 0.18 18.63 -15.31
C PRO A 198 -0.05 17.12 -15.22
N HIS A 199 -1.13 16.64 -15.82
CA HIS A 199 -1.47 15.20 -15.90
C HIS A 199 -1.45 14.73 -17.37
N GLY A 200 -0.43 15.15 -18.12
CA GLY A 200 -0.28 14.76 -19.51
C GLY A 200 0.01 13.27 -19.66
N VAL A 201 -0.64 12.63 -20.61
CA VAL A 201 -0.41 11.20 -20.93
C VAL A 201 0.61 11.11 -22.06
N PRO A 202 1.67 10.29 -21.96
CA PRO A 202 2.63 10.08 -23.02
C PRO A 202 1.96 9.65 -24.32
N SER A 203 2.25 10.35 -25.40
CA SER A 203 1.59 10.19 -26.69
C SER A 203 2.55 9.77 -27.81
N GLU A 204 2.03 9.58 -29.01
CA GLU A 204 2.85 9.37 -30.23
C GLU A 204 3.52 10.67 -30.72
N LYS A 205 3.41 11.78 -29.96
CA LYS A 205 4.12 13.01 -30.31
C LYS A 205 5.62 12.75 -30.29
N VAL A 206 6.25 13.12 -31.39
CA VAL A 206 7.70 13.04 -31.57
C VAL A 206 8.36 14.23 -30.89
N ILE A 207 9.35 13.98 -30.07
CA ILE A 207 10.18 15.00 -29.39
C ILE A 207 10.99 15.76 -30.45
N GLN A 208 10.99 17.09 -30.38
CA GLN A 208 11.71 17.96 -31.29
C GLN A 208 12.92 18.59 -30.59
N ALA A 209 13.92 19.00 -31.39
CA ALA A 209 15.07 19.72 -30.86
C ALA A 209 14.66 21.05 -30.25
N GLY A 210 15.15 21.34 -29.04
CA GLY A 210 14.89 22.59 -28.31
C GLY A 210 13.59 22.59 -27.50
N GLU A 211 12.82 21.50 -27.47
CA GLU A 211 11.68 21.35 -26.59
C GLU A 211 12.11 20.94 -25.17
N PHE A 212 11.39 21.44 -24.18
CA PHE A 212 11.42 20.84 -22.83
C PHE A 212 10.72 19.49 -22.85
N VAL A 213 11.25 18.55 -22.06
CA VAL A 213 10.61 17.28 -21.75
C VAL A 213 10.37 17.24 -20.25
N THR A 214 9.10 17.22 -19.85
CA THR A 214 8.71 17.02 -18.46
C THR A 214 8.50 15.54 -18.22
N MET A 215 9.15 15.00 -17.21
CA MET A 215 9.00 13.62 -16.77
C MET A 215 8.62 13.60 -15.31
N ASP A 216 7.49 12.94 -14.99
CA ASP A 216 7.02 12.71 -13.64
C ASP A 216 6.78 11.21 -13.48
N PHE A 217 7.53 10.60 -12.57
CA PHE A 217 7.59 9.14 -12.45
C PHE A 217 8.12 8.70 -11.10
N GLY A 218 7.88 7.45 -10.78
CA GLY A 218 8.38 6.81 -9.57
C GLY A 218 8.22 5.30 -9.63
N CYS A 219 8.77 4.62 -8.66
CA CYS A 219 8.71 3.17 -8.58
C CYS A 219 8.34 2.68 -7.19
N ILE A 220 7.95 1.41 -7.10
CA ILE A 220 7.68 0.69 -5.87
C ILE A 220 8.89 -0.20 -5.56
N TYR A 221 9.37 -0.13 -4.32
CA TYR A 221 10.41 -1.00 -3.81
C TYR A 221 10.08 -1.41 -2.38
N HIS A 222 10.02 -2.73 -2.14
CA HIS A 222 9.55 -3.32 -0.88
C HIS A 222 8.27 -2.66 -0.34
N GLY A 223 7.31 -2.39 -1.26
CA GLY A 223 6.02 -1.80 -0.94
C GLY A 223 6.02 -0.30 -0.64
N TYR A 224 7.16 0.39 -0.72
CA TYR A 224 7.29 1.85 -0.58
C TYR A 224 7.49 2.51 -1.94
N TRP A 225 6.94 3.70 -2.07
CA TRP A 225 6.85 4.41 -3.33
C TRP A 225 7.85 5.56 -3.37
N SER A 226 8.52 5.72 -4.51
CA SER A 226 9.21 6.96 -4.87
C SER A 226 8.35 7.80 -5.81
N ASP A 227 8.67 9.08 -5.87
CA ASP A 227 7.99 10.09 -6.67
C ASP A 227 8.98 11.20 -6.99
N MET A 228 9.14 11.54 -8.27
CA MET A 228 10.03 12.62 -8.71
C MET A 228 9.60 13.21 -10.06
N THR A 229 9.77 14.52 -10.17
CA THR A 229 9.55 15.29 -11.40
C THR A 229 10.83 16.00 -11.82
#